data_fb32c0f7b5e2ff5318b75d555d661bcb
#
_entry.id   fb32c0f7b5e2ff5318b75d555d661bcb
#
_cell.length_a   1.000
_cell.length_b   1.000
_cell.length_c   1.000
_cell.angle_alpha   90.00
_cell.angle_beta   90.00
_cell.angle_gamma   90.00
#
_symmetry.space_group_name_H-M   'P 1'
#
loop_
_entity.id
_entity.type
_entity.pdbx_description
1 polymer ?
#
loop_
_entity_poly.entity_id
_entity_poly.type
_entity_poly.pdbx_seq_one_letter_code
_entity_poly.pdbx_strand_id
1 'polypeptide(L)'
;MDNGELPSTASPAQLNKWQKFLKAITSSWYKQISVEPTMFLYMFAFMITSVVEQDFFVQKACRVNNNFTDDICSNINANENSAYKRQVQITTAQFHQWESISAHVFPIILALFLGSFSDRRGRKLPLLMGLCGKLVYSLMIIVNAKMKTWPLEYIIYTATLPSALTGADVAIFASCFAYISDVSTVKNRTIRVTILDVCYLTAMPTGVALGSYLFYNKLKESYANMFTVNATLLALSIIYTLFALKWQTTPKQRSLRELGWCGFFGDFFDKQHVKDSFGILVKKRPGHRRSFLIILLISMALYTFQRDENQYLFIYTKFKFDWDVRIFSAFKTFKSSAYVIAMLLAVPLMNKCFDWRDTTIIFIGAWAHTIARLFYYFAVNGQLFYAGAVVCSLGPIVGPMIRAMTSKIVPQSERGKVFALLSVCDNAVPFISGVCYSQVYRASLDDKGEGGGGIFWLTIATQMAVFVLILCIHLILGEHSLAVPEITEKESGLIPEVVQEIVEDKRVTTS
;
A
#
# COMPACT_ATOMS: atom_id res chain seq x y z
N MET A 1 51.74 -42.71 -7.07
CA MET A 1 51.31 -41.89 -5.92
C MET A 1 51.43 -40.47 -6.39
N ASP A 2 50.40 -40.01 -7.01
CA ASP A 2 50.35 -38.66 -7.59
C ASP A 2 49.30 -37.85 -6.80
N ASN A 3 49.78 -36.86 -6.08
CA ASN A 3 48.93 -35.95 -5.33
C ASN A 3 48.38 -34.88 -6.28
N GLY A 4 47.14 -35.00 -6.68
CA GLY A 4 46.42 -34.00 -7.46
C GLY A 4 46.13 -32.75 -6.62
N GLU A 5 46.96 -31.71 -6.79
CA GLU A 5 46.69 -30.36 -6.30
C GLU A 5 45.50 -29.74 -7.07
N LEU A 6 44.49 -29.32 -6.34
CA LEU A 6 43.39 -28.47 -6.84
C LEU A 6 43.94 -27.09 -7.24
N PRO A 7 43.55 -26.53 -8.41
CA PRO A 7 44.06 -25.22 -8.82
C PRO A 7 43.50 -24.11 -7.96
N SER A 8 44.38 -23.33 -7.39
CA SER A 8 44.18 -22.15 -6.59
C SER A 8 43.50 -20.99 -7.34
N THR A 9 42.50 -20.43 -6.72
CA THR A 9 42.12 -19.01 -6.72
C THR A 9 42.34 -18.21 -8.00
N ALA A 10 41.26 -18.08 -8.79
CA ALA A 10 41.18 -17.05 -9.82
C ALA A 10 41.17 -15.65 -9.19
N SER A 11 41.99 -14.76 -9.73
CA SER A 11 42.16 -13.37 -9.33
C SER A 11 40.81 -12.59 -9.40
N PRO A 12 40.57 -11.60 -8.50
CA PRO A 12 39.30 -10.85 -8.43
C PRO A 12 38.95 -10.03 -9.68
N ALA A 13 39.85 -9.93 -10.65
CA ALA A 13 39.70 -9.05 -11.81
C ALA A 13 38.90 -9.65 -12.99
N GLN A 14 38.58 -10.94 -12.99
CA GLN A 14 37.94 -11.63 -14.13
C GLN A 14 36.50 -12.11 -13.91
N LEU A 15 35.85 -11.76 -12.83
CA LEU A 15 34.47 -12.14 -12.58
C LEU A 15 33.52 -11.37 -13.51
N ASN A 16 32.80 -12.10 -14.37
CA ASN A 16 31.75 -11.58 -15.25
C ASN A 16 30.68 -10.88 -14.39
N LYS A 17 29.98 -9.85 -14.92
CA LYS A 17 28.93 -9.10 -14.18
C LYS A 17 27.95 -10.01 -13.44
N TRP A 18 27.58 -11.16 -14.03
CA TRP A 18 26.70 -12.17 -13.43
C TRP A 18 27.36 -12.90 -12.25
N GLN A 19 28.63 -13.23 -12.33
CA GLN A 19 29.35 -13.88 -11.23
C GLN A 19 29.60 -12.91 -10.05
N LYS A 20 29.82 -11.63 -10.37
CA LYS A 20 29.85 -10.57 -9.34
C LYS A 20 28.49 -10.38 -8.66
N PHE A 21 27.42 -10.46 -9.43
CA PHE A 21 26.04 -10.39 -8.92
C PHE A 21 25.70 -11.62 -8.06
N LEU A 22 26.00 -12.83 -8.51
CA LEU A 22 25.82 -14.07 -7.74
C LEU A 22 26.68 -14.11 -6.48
N LYS A 23 27.94 -13.64 -6.54
CA LYS A 23 28.83 -13.57 -5.38
C LYS A 23 28.37 -12.48 -4.38
N ALA A 24 27.78 -11.41 -4.85
CA ALA A 24 27.13 -10.40 -3.99
C ALA A 24 25.87 -10.93 -3.31
N ILE A 25 25.10 -11.82 -3.98
CA ILE A 25 23.95 -12.49 -3.40
C ILE A 25 24.37 -13.61 -2.43
N THR A 26 25.40 -14.40 -2.73
CA THR A 26 25.80 -15.55 -1.91
C THR A 26 26.71 -15.19 -0.72
N SER A 27 27.43 -14.07 -0.78
CA SER A 27 28.30 -13.66 0.33
C SER A 27 27.52 -12.85 1.38
N SER A 28 27.08 -13.50 2.44
CA SER A 28 26.51 -12.94 3.68
C SER A 28 25.21 -12.10 3.53
N TRP A 29 24.40 -12.34 2.49
CA TRP A 29 23.09 -11.65 2.32
C TRP A 29 22.16 -11.88 3.53
N TYR A 30 22.21 -13.05 4.17
CA TYR A 30 21.40 -13.36 5.36
C TYR A 30 21.76 -12.49 6.57
N LYS A 31 23.02 -11.98 6.66
CA LYS A 31 23.43 -11.01 7.68
C LYS A 31 22.85 -9.61 7.44
N GLN A 32 22.36 -9.36 6.24
CA GLN A 32 21.77 -8.07 5.86
C GLN A 32 20.25 -8.07 5.99
N ILE A 33 19.60 -9.25 6.14
CA ILE A 33 18.16 -9.36 6.39
C ILE A 33 17.83 -8.64 7.70
N SER A 34 16.82 -7.79 7.66
CA SER A 34 16.41 -7.01 8.83
C SER A 34 14.88 -6.95 8.97
N VAL A 35 14.20 -6.04 8.29
CA VAL A 35 12.75 -5.83 8.39
C VAL A 35 11.96 -6.62 7.35
N GLU A 36 12.63 -7.20 6.36
CA GLU A 36 12.02 -7.93 5.26
C GLU A 36 11.13 -9.10 5.73
N PRO A 37 11.54 -9.97 6.70
CA PRO A 37 10.67 -11.03 7.23
C PRO A 37 9.45 -10.48 7.97
N THR A 38 9.58 -9.37 8.69
CA THR A 38 8.44 -8.70 9.33
C THR A 38 7.38 -8.32 8.31
N MET A 39 7.81 -7.66 7.22
CA MET A 39 6.92 -7.22 6.15
C MET A 39 6.27 -8.40 5.42
N PHE A 40 7.05 -9.44 5.13
CA PHE A 40 6.52 -10.65 4.50
C PHE A 40 5.47 -11.35 5.38
N LEU A 41 5.79 -11.61 6.65
CA LEU A 41 4.87 -12.27 7.59
C LEU A 41 3.58 -11.48 7.79
N TYR A 42 3.69 -10.14 7.92
CA TYR A 42 2.55 -9.26 8.04
C TYR A 42 1.66 -9.31 6.79
N MET A 43 2.24 -9.11 5.60
CA MET A 43 1.48 -9.14 4.35
C MET A 43 0.91 -10.50 4.04
N PHE A 44 1.64 -11.56 4.36
CA PHE A 44 1.16 -12.93 4.21
C PHE A 44 -0.02 -13.22 5.15
N ALA A 45 0.05 -12.79 6.41
CA ALA A 45 -1.05 -12.88 7.37
C ALA A 45 -2.29 -12.10 6.87
N PHE A 46 -2.10 -10.90 6.35
CA PHE A 46 -3.19 -10.11 5.79
C PHE A 46 -3.83 -10.77 4.56
N MET A 47 -3.02 -11.28 3.63
CA MET A 47 -3.52 -11.85 2.39
C MET A 47 -4.17 -13.22 2.57
N ILE A 48 -3.70 -14.03 3.53
CA ILE A 48 -4.23 -15.38 3.77
C ILE A 48 -5.70 -15.37 4.23
N THR A 49 -6.14 -14.32 4.92
CA THR A 49 -7.54 -14.15 5.37
C THR A 49 -8.38 -13.26 4.48
N SER A 50 -7.78 -12.53 3.55
CA SER A 50 -8.39 -11.40 2.85
C SER A 50 -9.66 -11.70 2.03
N VAL A 51 -9.89 -12.92 1.60
CA VAL A 51 -11.12 -13.35 0.90
C VAL A 51 -12.10 -13.99 1.88
N VAL A 52 -11.59 -14.81 2.78
CA VAL A 52 -12.38 -15.49 3.82
C VAL A 52 -13.06 -14.47 4.75
N GLU A 53 -12.39 -13.36 5.02
CA GLU A 53 -12.92 -12.25 5.81
C GLU A 53 -14.13 -11.58 5.14
N GLN A 54 -14.05 -11.35 3.84
CA GLN A 54 -15.17 -10.77 3.09
C GLN A 54 -16.38 -11.70 3.08
N ASP A 55 -16.16 -13.01 2.93
CA ASP A 55 -17.24 -13.98 3.03
C ASP A 55 -17.83 -14.05 4.44
N PHE A 56 -16.99 -13.99 5.46
CA PHE A 56 -17.44 -13.90 6.86
C PHE A 56 -18.38 -12.71 7.08
N PHE A 57 -18.09 -11.56 6.51
CA PHE A 57 -18.95 -10.38 6.63
C PHE A 57 -20.30 -10.60 5.95
N VAL A 58 -20.33 -11.18 4.74
CA VAL A 58 -21.57 -11.50 4.03
C VAL A 58 -22.39 -12.51 4.80
N GLN A 59 -21.79 -13.59 5.30
CA GLN A 59 -22.47 -14.63 6.08
C GLN A 59 -23.02 -14.07 7.40
N LYS A 60 -22.28 -13.22 8.09
CA LYS A 60 -22.72 -12.59 9.32
C LYS A 60 -23.83 -11.57 9.08
N ALA A 61 -23.76 -10.79 7.99
CA ALA A 61 -24.83 -9.90 7.58
C ALA A 61 -26.13 -10.66 7.31
N CYS A 62 -26.04 -11.80 6.64
CA CYS A 62 -27.20 -12.63 6.34
C CYS A 62 -27.85 -13.21 7.60
N ARG A 63 -27.07 -13.91 8.43
CA ARG A 63 -27.59 -14.68 9.56
C ARG A 63 -27.92 -13.85 10.78
N VAL A 64 -27.15 -12.81 11.06
CA VAL A 64 -27.26 -12.04 12.32
C VAL A 64 -27.97 -10.71 12.11
N ASN A 65 -27.50 -9.87 11.16
CA ASN A 65 -28.12 -8.56 10.96
C ASN A 65 -29.52 -8.65 10.34
N ASN A 66 -29.68 -9.51 9.33
CA ASN A 66 -30.97 -9.69 8.64
C ASN A 66 -31.80 -10.83 9.26
N ASN A 67 -31.23 -11.59 10.19
CA ASN A 67 -31.91 -12.69 10.91
C ASN A 67 -32.55 -13.73 9.96
N PHE A 68 -31.88 -14.03 8.83
CA PHE A 68 -32.33 -15.03 7.88
C PHE A 68 -31.89 -16.44 8.30
N THR A 69 -32.66 -17.45 7.90
CA THR A 69 -32.36 -18.84 8.19
C THR A 69 -31.10 -19.33 7.48
N ASP A 70 -30.47 -20.39 8.03
CA ASP A 70 -29.29 -20.98 7.42
C ASP A 70 -29.55 -21.47 5.98
N ASP A 71 -30.75 -21.97 5.69
CA ASP A 71 -31.14 -22.42 4.34
C ASP A 71 -31.15 -21.25 3.33
N ILE A 72 -31.67 -20.09 3.72
CA ILE A 72 -31.66 -18.88 2.88
C ILE A 72 -30.21 -18.41 2.68
N CYS A 73 -29.41 -18.35 3.75
CA CYS A 73 -28.04 -17.84 3.68
C CYS A 73 -27.09 -18.77 2.91
N SER A 74 -27.32 -20.10 2.93
CA SER A 74 -26.54 -21.04 2.14
C SER A 74 -26.91 -21.03 0.66
N ASN A 75 -28.19 -20.73 0.33
CA ASN A 75 -28.73 -20.69 -1.02
C ASN A 75 -29.14 -19.27 -1.46
N ILE A 76 -28.41 -18.25 -1.01
CA ILE A 76 -28.77 -16.84 -1.19
C ILE A 76 -28.88 -16.41 -2.66
N ASN A 77 -28.22 -17.12 -3.57
CA ASN A 77 -28.26 -16.86 -5.00
C ASN A 77 -29.41 -17.54 -5.75
N ALA A 78 -30.22 -18.39 -5.07
CA ALA A 78 -31.39 -18.98 -5.67
C ALA A 78 -32.43 -17.87 -6.08
N ASN A 79 -33.10 -18.06 -7.20
CA ASN A 79 -34.05 -17.07 -7.72
C ASN A 79 -35.16 -16.72 -6.72
N GLU A 80 -35.56 -17.67 -5.89
CA GLU A 80 -36.56 -17.50 -4.84
C GLU A 80 -36.11 -16.53 -3.74
N ASN A 81 -34.77 -16.40 -3.53
CA ASN A 81 -34.17 -15.59 -2.50
C ASN A 81 -33.73 -14.18 -2.95
N SER A 82 -34.18 -13.71 -4.11
CA SER A 82 -33.76 -12.44 -4.72
C SER A 82 -33.96 -11.22 -3.81
N ALA A 83 -35.06 -11.14 -3.08
CA ALA A 83 -35.33 -10.05 -2.14
C ALA A 83 -34.36 -10.08 -0.93
N TYR A 84 -34.08 -11.27 -0.41
CA TYR A 84 -33.11 -11.46 0.68
C TYR A 84 -31.68 -11.15 0.22
N LYS A 85 -31.33 -11.56 -1.00
CA LYS A 85 -30.06 -11.27 -1.67
C LYS A 85 -29.77 -9.77 -1.70
N ARG A 86 -30.73 -8.95 -2.12
CA ARG A 86 -30.60 -7.49 -2.14
C ARG A 86 -30.35 -6.92 -0.74
N GLN A 87 -31.08 -7.38 0.26
CA GLN A 87 -30.96 -6.88 1.63
C GLN A 87 -29.59 -7.19 2.24
N VAL A 88 -29.07 -8.40 2.03
CA VAL A 88 -27.72 -8.79 2.48
C VAL A 88 -26.64 -7.91 1.83
N GLN A 89 -26.77 -7.63 0.54
CA GLN A 89 -25.83 -6.75 -0.19
C GLN A 89 -25.83 -5.33 0.38
N ILE A 90 -27.02 -4.76 0.64
CA ILE A 90 -27.15 -3.42 1.22
C ILE A 90 -26.51 -3.38 2.61
N THR A 91 -26.82 -4.36 3.48
CA THR A 91 -26.25 -4.43 4.84
C THR A 91 -24.73 -4.54 4.81
N THR A 92 -24.18 -5.40 3.96
CA THR A 92 -22.73 -5.57 3.83
C THR A 92 -22.06 -4.31 3.26
N ALA A 93 -22.68 -3.66 2.28
CA ALA A 93 -22.14 -2.42 1.71
C ALA A 93 -22.15 -1.25 2.73
N GLN A 94 -23.20 -1.16 3.58
CA GLN A 94 -23.25 -0.20 4.68
C GLN A 94 -22.17 -0.47 5.73
N PHE A 95 -21.95 -1.74 6.06
CA PHE A 95 -20.87 -2.12 6.97
C PHE A 95 -19.51 -1.70 6.42
N HIS A 96 -19.19 -1.99 5.16
CA HIS A 96 -17.93 -1.57 4.54
C HIS A 96 -17.75 -0.05 4.51
N GLN A 97 -18.83 0.72 4.37
CA GLN A 97 -18.79 2.17 4.48
C GLN A 97 -18.30 2.61 5.87
N TRP A 98 -18.91 2.10 6.93
CA TRP A 98 -18.56 2.47 8.30
C TRP A 98 -17.21 1.89 8.73
N GLU A 99 -16.88 0.70 8.27
CA GLU A 99 -15.57 0.08 8.46
C GLU A 99 -14.45 0.93 7.84
N SER A 100 -14.61 1.38 6.59
CA SER A 100 -13.64 2.23 5.90
C SER A 100 -13.44 3.56 6.64
N ILE A 101 -14.52 4.22 7.06
CA ILE A 101 -14.43 5.44 7.87
C ILE A 101 -13.63 5.18 9.17
N SER A 102 -14.01 4.14 9.90
CA SER A 102 -13.41 3.81 11.20
C SER A 102 -11.96 3.37 11.09
N ALA A 103 -11.61 2.65 10.04
CA ALA A 103 -10.26 2.17 9.78
C ALA A 103 -9.27 3.30 9.44
N HIS A 104 -9.74 4.44 8.92
CA HIS A 104 -8.85 5.49 8.39
C HIS A 104 -8.85 6.78 9.22
N VAL A 105 -9.88 7.04 10.05
CA VAL A 105 -9.98 8.30 10.82
C VAL A 105 -8.78 8.55 11.73
N PHE A 106 -8.36 7.56 12.51
CA PHE A 106 -7.20 7.69 13.39
C PHE A 106 -5.86 7.60 12.64
N PRO A 107 -5.66 6.66 11.70
CA PRO A 107 -4.43 6.59 10.92
C PRO A 107 -4.11 7.84 10.12
N ILE A 108 -5.11 8.59 9.61
CA ILE A 108 -4.89 9.89 8.95
C ILE A 108 -4.19 10.87 9.90
N ILE A 109 -4.71 10.99 11.12
CA ILE A 109 -4.14 11.87 12.13
C ILE A 109 -2.75 11.40 12.53
N LEU A 110 -2.60 10.10 12.79
CA LEU A 110 -1.33 9.51 13.21
C LEU A 110 -0.26 9.62 12.12
N ALA A 111 -0.62 9.48 10.85
CA ALA A 111 0.33 9.60 9.73
C ALA A 111 1.09 10.93 9.72
N LEU A 112 0.44 12.02 10.13
CA LEU A 112 1.05 13.34 10.21
C LEU A 112 2.18 13.42 11.24
N PHE A 113 2.06 12.66 12.33
CA PHE A 113 3.01 12.71 13.44
C PHE A 113 4.00 11.55 13.45
N LEU A 114 3.57 10.40 12.94
CA LEU A 114 4.32 9.14 13.02
C LEU A 114 5.70 9.22 12.35
N GLY A 115 5.76 9.88 11.19
CA GLY A 115 7.02 10.07 10.46
C GLY A 115 8.06 10.78 11.30
N SER A 116 7.73 11.98 11.78
CA SER A 116 8.63 12.81 12.58
C SER A 116 9.00 12.19 13.92
N PHE A 117 8.03 11.56 14.60
CA PHE A 117 8.28 10.83 15.84
C PHE A 117 9.25 9.67 15.61
N SER A 118 9.03 8.86 14.57
CA SER A 118 9.89 7.72 14.25
C SER A 118 11.30 8.14 13.83
N ASP A 119 11.46 9.31 13.20
CA ASP A 119 12.77 9.91 12.87
C ASP A 119 13.59 10.23 14.12
N ARG A 120 12.94 10.71 15.17
CA ARG A 120 13.59 11.13 16.43
C ARG A 120 13.80 9.99 17.40
N ARG A 121 12.89 9.02 17.46
CA ARG A 121 12.85 7.98 18.52
C ARG A 121 13.12 6.56 18.04
N GLY A 122 13.19 6.37 16.72
CA GLY A 122 13.45 5.07 16.09
C GLY A 122 12.21 4.44 15.48
N ARG A 123 12.44 3.60 14.49
CA ARG A 123 11.40 3.01 13.62
C ARG A 123 10.67 1.82 14.24
N LYS A 124 11.29 1.16 15.21
CA LYS A 124 10.80 -0.10 15.79
C LYS A 124 9.52 0.06 16.58
N LEU A 125 9.38 1.14 17.37
CA LEU A 125 8.18 1.34 18.20
C LEU A 125 6.90 1.51 17.37
N PRO A 126 6.82 2.43 16.37
CA PRO A 126 5.64 2.54 15.53
C PRO A 126 5.31 1.25 14.77
N LEU A 127 6.33 0.52 14.32
CA LEU A 127 6.16 -0.79 13.68
C LEU A 127 5.48 -1.80 14.63
N LEU A 128 5.96 -1.91 15.86
CA LEU A 128 5.36 -2.79 16.87
C LEU A 128 3.93 -2.36 17.23
N MET A 129 3.67 -1.06 17.36
CA MET A 129 2.31 -0.55 17.61
C MET A 129 1.35 -1.01 16.51
N GLY A 130 1.70 -0.81 15.24
CA GLY A 130 0.87 -1.25 14.12
C GLY A 130 0.65 -2.76 14.09
N LEU A 131 1.70 -3.56 14.28
CA LEU A 131 1.60 -5.03 14.33
C LEU A 131 0.73 -5.52 15.50
N CYS A 132 0.86 -4.92 16.68
CA CYS A 132 0.01 -5.22 17.84
C CYS A 132 -1.45 -4.87 17.56
N GLY A 133 -1.71 -3.73 16.89
CA GLY A 133 -3.07 -3.36 16.48
C GLY A 133 -3.70 -4.37 15.54
N LYS A 134 -2.94 -4.88 14.55
CA LYS A 134 -3.41 -5.93 13.65
C LYS A 134 -3.61 -7.27 14.36
N LEU A 135 -2.77 -7.60 15.35
CA LEU A 135 -2.98 -8.78 16.18
C LEU A 135 -4.27 -8.66 17.00
N VAL A 136 -4.53 -7.51 17.62
CA VAL A 136 -5.79 -7.23 18.33
C VAL A 136 -6.98 -7.37 17.39
N TYR A 137 -6.90 -6.79 16.19
CA TYR A 137 -7.92 -6.98 15.14
C TYR A 137 -8.21 -8.46 14.89
N SER A 138 -7.19 -9.24 14.61
CA SER A 138 -7.34 -10.68 14.32
C SER A 138 -7.95 -11.46 15.50
N LEU A 139 -7.51 -11.18 16.73
CA LEU A 139 -8.06 -11.81 17.94
C LEU A 139 -9.54 -11.44 18.15
N MET A 140 -9.91 -10.19 17.91
CA MET A 140 -11.30 -9.75 18.04
C MET A 140 -12.20 -10.28 16.93
N ILE A 141 -11.69 -10.52 15.72
CA ILE A 141 -12.45 -11.25 14.68
C ILE A 141 -12.70 -12.69 15.11
N ILE A 142 -11.75 -13.36 15.77
CA ILE A 142 -11.98 -14.72 16.33
C ILE A 142 -13.13 -14.69 17.33
N VAL A 143 -13.16 -13.70 18.23
CA VAL A 143 -14.24 -13.53 19.20
C VAL A 143 -15.57 -13.29 18.48
N ASN A 144 -15.59 -12.36 17.53
CA ASN A 144 -16.78 -12.04 16.72
C ASN A 144 -17.29 -13.25 15.91
N ALA A 145 -16.40 -14.12 15.44
CA ALA A 145 -16.76 -15.35 14.73
C ALA A 145 -17.40 -16.40 15.66
N LYS A 146 -16.99 -16.44 16.92
CA LYS A 146 -17.57 -17.34 17.93
C LYS A 146 -18.88 -16.80 18.52
N MET A 147 -19.05 -15.48 18.58
CA MET A 147 -20.26 -14.82 19.08
C MET A 147 -21.33 -14.77 17.99
N LYS A 148 -22.24 -15.74 18.00
CA LYS A 148 -23.30 -15.92 16.99
C LYS A 148 -24.37 -14.82 17.04
N THR A 149 -24.52 -14.12 18.17
CA THR A 149 -25.55 -13.09 18.39
C THR A 149 -25.06 -11.67 18.15
N TRP A 150 -23.74 -11.46 18.02
CA TRP A 150 -23.18 -10.14 17.80
C TRP A 150 -23.42 -9.68 16.37
N PRO A 151 -24.04 -8.53 16.14
CA PRO A 151 -24.20 -7.96 14.81
C PRO A 151 -22.86 -7.59 14.18
N LEU A 152 -22.86 -7.41 12.87
CA LEU A 152 -21.68 -7.14 12.06
C LEU A 152 -20.95 -5.85 12.49
N GLU A 153 -21.70 -4.84 12.95
CA GLU A 153 -21.18 -3.55 13.42
C GLU A 153 -20.27 -3.67 14.64
N TYR A 154 -20.40 -4.72 15.45
CA TYR A 154 -19.53 -4.94 16.60
C TYR A 154 -18.07 -5.16 16.20
N ILE A 155 -17.82 -5.62 14.98
CA ILE A 155 -16.47 -5.71 14.43
C ILE A 155 -15.80 -4.34 14.39
N ILE A 156 -16.55 -3.30 14.01
CA ILE A 156 -16.03 -1.92 13.96
C ILE A 156 -15.54 -1.49 15.34
N TYR A 157 -16.35 -1.69 16.39
CA TYR A 157 -16.03 -1.22 17.74
C TYR A 157 -14.95 -2.08 18.42
N THR A 158 -14.98 -3.39 18.20
CA THR A 158 -14.10 -4.33 18.92
C THR A 158 -12.79 -4.60 18.20
N ALA A 159 -12.76 -4.56 16.87
CA ALA A 159 -11.60 -4.90 16.06
C ALA A 159 -11.04 -3.70 15.29
N THR A 160 -11.85 -3.03 14.47
CA THR A 160 -11.38 -1.99 13.54
C THR A 160 -10.87 -0.76 14.28
N LEU A 161 -11.65 -0.18 15.19
CA LEU A 161 -11.27 1.01 15.94
C LEU A 161 -10.03 0.80 16.82
N PRO A 162 -9.92 -0.25 17.64
CA PRO A 162 -8.70 -0.51 18.42
C PRO A 162 -7.45 -0.66 17.55
N SER A 163 -7.57 -1.33 16.40
CA SER A 163 -6.47 -1.44 15.43
C SER A 163 -6.11 -0.09 14.81
N ALA A 164 -7.09 0.71 14.41
CA ALA A 164 -6.89 2.04 13.83
C ALA A 164 -6.15 3.00 14.77
N LEU A 165 -6.43 2.94 16.09
CA LEU A 165 -5.75 3.73 17.12
C LEU A 165 -4.23 3.50 17.21
N THR A 166 -3.74 2.38 16.70
CA THR A 166 -2.29 2.07 16.67
C THR A 166 -1.60 2.57 15.40
N GLY A 167 -2.34 3.15 14.46
CA GLY A 167 -1.87 3.51 13.13
C GLY A 167 -1.87 2.34 12.12
N ALA A 168 -2.19 1.12 12.55
CA ALA A 168 -2.41 -0.07 11.72
C ALA A 168 -1.42 -0.19 10.55
N ASP A 169 -1.93 -0.35 9.33
CA ASP A 169 -1.14 -0.55 8.11
C ASP A 169 -0.19 0.61 7.82
N VAL A 170 -0.63 1.85 8.11
CA VAL A 170 0.18 3.07 7.89
C VAL A 170 1.46 3.04 8.72
N ALA A 171 1.34 2.68 9.99
CA ALA A 171 2.48 2.58 10.90
C ALA A 171 3.46 1.48 10.44
N ILE A 172 2.94 0.33 9.98
CA ILE A 172 3.74 -0.81 9.53
C ILE A 172 4.52 -0.45 8.26
N PHE A 173 3.81 0.00 7.21
CA PHE A 173 4.46 0.32 5.93
C PHE A 173 5.47 1.45 6.08
N ALA A 174 5.08 2.58 6.68
CA ALA A 174 5.98 3.72 6.87
C ALA A 174 7.23 3.33 7.66
N SER A 175 7.08 2.54 8.72
CA SER A 175 8.21 2.11 9.55
C SER A 175 9.12 1.11 8.85
N CYS A 176 8.58 0.15 8.09
CA CYS A 176 9.38 -0.82 7.35
C CYS A 176 10.26 -0.14 6.28
N PHE A 177 9.68 0.73 5.46
CA PHE A 177 10.43 1.45 4.42
C PHE A 177 11.45 2.43 5.00
N ALA A 178 11.09 3.12 6.08
CA ALA A 178 12.02 4.01 6.77
C ALA A 178 13.16 3.22 7.44
N TYR A 179 12.87 2.10 8.10
CA TYR A 179 13.87 1.25 8.75
C TYR A 179 14.89 0.74 7.73
N ILE A 180 14.44 0.18 6.59
CA ILE A 180 15.34 -0.32 5.55
C ILE A 180 16.20 0.79 4.96
N SER A 181 15.66 1.99 4.84
CA SER A 181 16.41 3.16 4.38
C SER A 181 17.49 3.58 5.37
N ASP A 182 17.19 3.54 6.67
CA ASP A 182 18.13 3.94 7.73
C ASP A 182 19.30 2.96 7.88
N VAL A 183 19.05 1.64 7.76
CA VAL A 183 20.09 0.60 7.93
C VAL A 183 20.84 0.28 6.64
N SER A 184 20.45 0.87 5.52
CA SER A 184 21.07 0.63 4.21
C SER A 184 22.10 1.70 3.88
N THR A 185 23.26 1.27 3.34
CA THR A 185 24.21 2.20 2.74
C THR A 185 23.63 2.81 1.46
N VAL A 186 24.07 4.01 1.08
CA VAL A 186 23.61 4.70 -0.14
C VAL A 186 23.72 3.79 -1.37
N LYS A 187 24.80 3.01 -1.48
CA LYS A 187 25.07 2.10 -2.60
C LYS A 187 24.08 0.93 -2.68
N ASN A 188 23.63 0.39 -1.54
CA ASN A 188 22.79 -0.81 -1.49
C ASN A 188 21.32 -0.51 -1.21
N ARG A 189 20.96 0.75 -0.91
CA ARG A 189 19.61 1.14 -0.51
C ARG A 189 18.54 0.75 -1.53
N THR A 190 18.78 1.04 -2.80
CA THR A 190 17.84 0.70 -3.88
C THR A 190 17.56 -0.80 -3.94
N ILE A 191 18.60 -1.62 -3.88
CA ILE A 191 18.47 -3.09 -3.92
C ILE A 191 17.65 -3.58 -2.73
N ARG A 192 17.92 -3.08 -1.53
CA ARG A 192 17.23 -3.51 -0.31
C ARG A 192 15.76 -3.09 -0.28
N VAL A 193 15.45 -1.88 -0.74
CA VAL A 193 14.07 -1.43 -0.91
C VAL A 193 13.35 -2.31 -1.94
N THR A 194 14.00 -2.64 -3.06
CA THR A 194 13.42 -3.57 -4.05
C THR A 194 13.18 -4.96 -3.47
N ILE A 195 14.07 -5.49 -2.63
CA ILE A 195 13.84 -6.77 -1.94
C ILE A 195 12.61 -6.69 -1.03
N LEU A 196 12.44 -5.58 -0.29
CA LEU A 196 11.27 -5.36 0.56
C LEU A 196 9.99 -5.32 -0.28
N ASP A 197 10.00 -4.66 -1.44
CA ASP A 197 8.88 -4.63 -2.39
C ASP A 197 8.56 -6.03 -2.94
N VAL A 198 9.58 -6.82 -3.27
CA VAL A 198 9.40 -8.21 -3.73
C VAL A 198 8.77 -9.07 -2.63
N CYS A 199 9.22 -8.95 -1.38
CA CYS A 199 8.61 -9.65 -0.25
C CYS A 199 7.14 -9.29 -0.08
N TYR A 200 6.79 -8.01 -0.17
CA TYR A 200 5.42 -7.52 -0.11
C TYR A 200 4.57 -8.07 -1.27
N LEU A 201 5.06 -7.95 -2.51
CA LEU A 201 4.32 -8.33 -3.71
C LEU A 201 4.10 -9.85 -3.81
N THR A 202 5.10 -10.66 -3.45
CA THR A 202 4.99 -12.13 -3.51
C THR A 202 4.06 -12.70 -2.44
N ALA A 203 3.92 -12.01 -1.30
CA ALA A 203 2.98 -12.40 -0.26
C ALA A 203 1.50 -12.30 -0.72
N MET A 204 1.20 -11.45 -1.72
CA MET A 204 -0.18 -11.27 -2.21
C MET A 204 -0.75 -12.54 -2.86
N PRO A 205 -0.22 -13.06 -3.98
CA PRO A 205 -0.78 -14.25 -4.62
C PRO A 205 -0.61 -15.51 -3.76
N THR A 206 0.53 -15.67 -3.10
CA THR A 206 0.81 -16.85 -2.29
C THR A 206 -0.09 -16.92 -1.06
N GLY A 207 -0.32 -15.79 -0.37
CA GLY A 207 -1.21 -15.72 0.79
C GLY A 207 -2.66 -16.04 0.41
N VAL A 208 -3.19 -15.46 -0.66
CA VAL A 208 -4.57 -15.71 -1.12
C VAL A 208 -4.76 -17.17 -1.53
N ALA A 209 -3.83 -17.73 -2.31
CA ALA A 209 -3.91 -19.13 -2.76
C ALA A 209 -3.87 -20.11 -1.56
N LEU A 210 -2.91 -19.91 -0.66
CA LEU A 210 -2.80 -20.76 0.54
C LEU A 210 -4.00 -20.57 1.48
N GLY A 211 -4.53 -19.35 1.59
CA GLY A 211 -5.68 -19.04 2.41
C GLY A 211 -6.92 -19.84 2.00
N SER A 212 -7.23 -19.83 0.72
CA SER A 212 -8.33 -20.64 0.18
C SER A 212 -8.11 -22.14 0.40
N TYR A 213 -6.90 -22.63 0.12
CA TYR A 213 -6.56 -24.04 0.32
C TYR A 213 -6.73 -24.48 1.80
N LEU A 214 -6.22 -23.68 2.74
CA LEU A 214 -6.34 -23.98 4.17
C LEU A 214 -7.80 -23.95 4.64
N PHE A 215 -8.55 -22.94 4.20
CA PHE A 215 -9.94 -22.75 4.61
C PHE A 215 -10.79 -23.98 4.30
N TYR A 216 -10.75 -24.49 3.06
CA TYR A 216 -11.55 -25.63 2.63
C TYR A 216 -10.96 -26.98 3.07
N ASN A 217 -9.65 -27.19 2.90
CA ASN A 217 -9.09 -28.53 3.03
C ASN A 217 -8.57 -28.87 4.43
N LYS A 218 -8.24 -27.86 5.26
CA LYS A 218 -7.64 -28.11 6.59
C LYS A 218 -8.48 -27.58 7.76
N LEU A 219 -9.15 -26.48 7.58
CA LEU A 219 -9.84 -25.77 8.67
C LEU A 219 -11.35 -25.97 8.66
N LYS A 220 -11.88 -26.83 7.78
CA LYS A 220 -13.32 -27.19 7.69
C LYS A 220 -14.21 -25.94 7.62
N GLU A 221 -13.85 -24.97 6.80
CA GLU A 221 -14.57 -23.71 6.58
C GLU A 221 -14.82 -22.88 7.86
N SER A 222 -13.96 -23.05 8.86
CA SER A 222 -14.06 -22.31 10.12
C SER A 222 -13.36 -20.96 10.04
N TYR A 223 -14.12 -19.86 10.09
CA TYR A 223 -13.60 -18.51 10.15
C TYR A 223 -12.69 -18.30 11.37
N ALA A 224 -13.12 -18.76 12.56
CA ALA A 224 -12.32 -18.62 13.78
C ALA A 224 -10.93 -19.27 13.66
N ASN A 225 -10.87 -20.49 13.08
CA ASN A 225 -9.61 -21.19 12.88
C ASN A 225 -8.72 -20.47 11.86
N MET A 226 -9.32 -19.90 10.81
CA MET A 226 -8.59 -19.14 9.81
C MET A 226 -7.94 -17.88 10.41
N PHE A 227 -8.67 -17.14 11.25
CA PHE A 227 -8.12 -15.99 11.96
C PHE A 227 -7.13 -16.37 13.06
N THR A 228 -7.19 -17.60 13.60
CA THR A 228 -6.15 -18.13 14.50
C THR A 228 -4.82 -18.30 13.74
N VAL A 229 -4.85 -18.78 12.50
CA VAL A 229 -3.65 -18.83 11.66
C VAL A 229 -3.10 -17.42 11.40
N ASN A 230 -3.97 -16.46 11.08
CA ASN A 230 -3.59 -15.06 10.90
C ASN A 230 -2.92 -14.48 12.16
N ALA A 231 -3.56 -14.64 13.33
CA ALA A 231 -3.02 -14.17 14.62
C ALA A 231 -1.65 -14.80 14.94
N THR A 232 -1.46 -16.08 14.62
CA THR A 232 -0.17 -16.77 14.82
C THR A 232 0.92 -16.16 13.94
N LEU A 233 0.66 -15.89 12.68
CA LEU A 233 1.61 -15.26 11.78
C LEU A 233 1.96 -13.84 12.24
N LEU A 234 0.98 -13.06 12.70
CA LEU A 234 1.21 -11.73 13.26
C LEU A 234 2.03 -11.80 14.55
N ALA A 235 1.74 -12.76 15.44
CA ALA A 235 2.53 -12.98 16.65
C ALA A 235 3.99 -13.33 16.31
N LEU A 236 4.23 -14.19 15.33
CA LEU A 236 5.58 -14.49 14.84
C LEU A 236 6.27 -13.26 14.28
N SER A 237 5.55 -12.40 13.54
CA SER A 237 6.08 -11.13 13.04
C SER A 237 6.48 -10.18 14.17
N ILE A 238 5.67 -10.09 15.23
CA ILE A 238 5.97 -9.29 16.42
C ILE A 238 7.19 -9.84 17.16
N ILE A 239 7.24 -11.15 17.40
CA ILE A 239 8.36 -11.82 18.07
C ILE A 239 9.67 -11.57 17.28
N TYR A 240 9.64 -11.81 15.97
CA TYR A 240 10.79 -11.52 15.11
C TYR A 240 11.22 -10.05 15.21
N THR A 241 10.27 -9.12 15.11
CA THR A 241 10.54 -7.68 15.21
C THR A 241 11.16 -7.29 16.54
N LEU A 242 10.70 -7.89 17.65
CA LEU A 242 11.23 -7.62 18.99
C LEU A 242 12.69 -8.06 19.15
N PHE A 243 13.08 -9.19 18.58
CA PHE A 243 14.42 -9.74 18.78
C PHE A 243 15.41 -9.36 17.68
N ALA A 244 14.96 -9.27 16.42
CA ALA A 244 15.84 -9.05 15.28
C ALA A 244 16.12 -7.58 14.97
N LEU A 245 15.16 -6.67 15.24
CA LEU A 245 15.32 -5.27 14.87
C LEU A 245 15.95 -4.43 15.99
N LYS A 246 16.77 -3.46 15.60
CA LYS A 246 17.38 -2.48 16.51
C LYS A 246 16.37 -1.39 16.90
N TRP A 247 16.42 -0.93 18.14
CA TRP A 247 15.58 0.19 18.61
C TRP A 247 16.00 1.53 17.98
N GLN A 248 17.31 1.74 17.85
CA GLN A 248 17.90 2.92 17.23
C GLN A 248 18.66 2.49 15.98
N THR A 249 18.39 3.12 14.86
CA THR A 249 19.02 2.82 13.56
C THR A 249 20.04 3.89 13.16
N THR A 250 19.92 5.09 13.72
CA THR A 250 20.82 6.22 13.44
C THR A 250 21.29 6.89 14.73
N PRO A 251 22.50 7.49 14.74
CA PRO A 251 23.04 8.18 15.92
C PRO A 251 22.21 9.39 16.39
N LYS A 252 21.34 9.91 15.51
CA LYS A 252 20.47 11.07 15.82
C LYS A 252 19.24 10.70 16.64
N GLN A 253 18.92 9.41 16.73
CA GLN A 253 17.75 8.93 17.46
C GLN A 253 18.03 8.85 18.96
N ARG A 254 17.11 9.41 19.76
CA ARG A 254 17.20 9.44 21.21
C ARG A 254 16.47 8.25 21.84
N SER A 255 16.93 7.79 22.99
CA SER A 255 16.29 6.68 23.71
C SER A 255 14.88 7.04 24.18
N LEU A 256 13.97 6.08 24.09
CA LEU A 256 12.61 6.21 24.63
C LEU A 256 12.60 6.28 26.18
N ARG A 257 13.65 5.76 26.85
CA ARG A 257 13.77 5.76 28.31
C ARG A 257 13.93 7.15 28.90
N GLU A 258 14.33 8.13 28.09
CA GLU A 258 14.48 9.52 28.50
C GLU A 258 13.13 10.26 28.60
N LEU A 259 12.06 9.68 28.05
CA LEU A 259 10.73 10.25 28.04
C LEU A 259 9.88 9.65 29.16
N GLY A 260 9.41 10.47 30.09
CA GLY A 260 8.29 10.09 30.94
C GLY A 260 6.97 10.02 30.14
N TRP A 261 5.91 9.45 30.72
CA TRP A 261 4.61 9.30 30.04
C TRP A 261 4.05 10.61 29.46
N CYS A 262 4.16 11.72 30.18
CA CYS A 262 3.71 13.04 29.70
C CYS A 262 4.61 13.56 28.55
N GLY A 263 5.91 13.30 28.63
CA GLY A 263 6.86 13.67 27.58
C GLY A 263 6.65 12.91 26.27
N PHE A 264 6.18 11.65 26.34
CA PHE A 264 5.88 10.84 25.17
C PHE A 264 4.78 11.46 24.30
N PHE A 265 3.65 11.86 24.91
CA PHE A 265 2.55 12.45 24.15
C PHE A 265 2.92 13.83 23.58
N GLY A 266 3.67 14.64 24.33
CA GLY A 266 4.16 15.94 23.86
C GLY A 266 5.13 15.82 22.68
N ASP A 267 6.05 14.86 22.72
CA ASP A 267 7.01 14.59 21.64
C ASP A 267 6.33 13.94 20.41
N PHE A 268 5.30 13.12 20.64
CA PHE A 268 4.55 12.49 19.56
C PHE A 268 3.71 13.51 18.76
N PHE A 269 2.95 14.38 19.44
CA PHE A 269 2.04 15.36 18.82
C PHE A 269 2.69 16.72 18.56
N ASP A 270 3.93 16.73 18.08
CA ASP A 270 4.64 17.97 17.74
C ASP A 270 4.05 18.63 16.49
N LYS A 271 3.32 19.74 16.68
CA LYS A 271 2.63 20.49 15.64
C LYS A 271 3.56 21.20 14.64
N GLN A 272 4.81 21.47 15.02
CA GLN A 272 5.73 22.21 14.16
C GLN A 272 6.07 21.42 12.90
N HIS A 273 6.28 20.09 13.02
CA HIS A 273 6.56 19.24 11.87
C HIS A 273 5.41 19.11 10.87
N VAL A 274 4.17 19.15 11.38
CA VAL A 274 2.97 19.16 10.53
C VAL A 274 2.95 20.47 9.72
N LYS A 275 3.16 21.60 10.39
CA LYS A 275 3.22 22.92 9.75
C LYS A 275 4.32 22.99 8.69
N ASP A 276 5.51 22.45 8.98
CA ASP A 276 6.64 22.42 8.05
C ASP A 276 6.35 21.55 6.81
N SER A 277 5.64 20.44 6.98
CA SER A 277 5.26 19.57 5.87
C SER A 277 4.25 20.25 4.94
N PHE A 278 3.23 20.90 5.49
CA PHE A 278 2.27 21.67 4.69
C PHE A 278 2.90 22.95 4.10
N GLY A 279 3.88 23.55 4.76
CA GLY A 279 4.62 24.73 4.25
C GLY A 279 5.26 24.48 2.87
N ILE A 280 5.58 23.23 2.54
CA ILE A 280 6.13 22.85 1.23
C ILE A 280 5.16 23.10 0.08
N LEU A 281 3.86 22.93 0.30
CA LEU A 281 2.83 23.16 -0.73
C LEU A 281 2.68 24.65 -1.07
N VAL A 282 2.94 25.50 -0.08
CA VAL A 282 2.80 26.96 -0.24
C VAL A 282 4.07 27.59 -0.83
N LYS A 283 5.22 26.94 -0.68
CA LYS A 283 6.52 27.42 -1.15
C LYS A 283 6.52 27.70 -2.65
N LYS A 284 6.86 28.93 -3.05
CA LYS A 284 7.01 29.31 -4.46
C LYS A 284 8.19 28.55 -5.08
N ARG A 285 7.99 28.00 -6.28
CA ARG A 285 9.01 27.26 -7.04
C ARG A 285 9.09 27.78 -8.47
N PRO A 286 10.27 27.88 -9.07
CA PRO A 286 10.43 28.28 -10.45
C PRO A 286 9.84 27.24 -11.42
N GLY A 287 9.47 27.65 -12.63
CA GLY A 287 9.12 26.73 -13.73
C GLY A 287 7.87 25.90 -13.51
N HIS A 288 6.79 26.46 -12.93
CA HIS A 288 5.50 25.76 -12.69
C HIS A 288 5.59 24.51 -11.78
N ARG A 289 6.76 24.21 -11.18
CA ARG A 289 6.98 23.00 -10.37
C ARG A 289 6.03 22.88 -9.17
N ARG A 290 5.55 24.01 -8.61
CA ARG A 290 4.53 23.98 -7.57
C ARG A 290 3.21 23.43 -8.11
N SER A 291 2.77 23.89 -9.28
CA SER A 291 1.54 23.40 -9.92
C SER A 291 1.64 21.92 -10.26
N PHE A 292 2.77 21.47 -10.78
CA PHE A 292 3.01 20.05 -11.05
C PHE A 292 2.96 19.21 -9.77
N LEU A 293 3.54 19.68 -8.67
CA LEU A 293 3.48 18.98 -7.39
C LEU A 293 2.03 18.81 -6.91
N ILE A 294 1.22 19.87 -6.99
CA ILE A 294 -0.20 19.83 -6.61
C ILE A 294 -0.98 18.86 -7.51
N ILE A 295 -0.76 18.93 -8.84
CA ILE A 295 -1.42 18.03 -9.79
C ILE A 295 -1.04 16.57 -9.51
N LEU A 296 0.22 16.27 -9.20
CA LEU A 296 0.66 14.91 -8.87
C LEU A 296 0.06 14.42 -7.55
N LEU A 297 -0.09 15.27 -6.55
CA LEU A 297 -0.77 14.91 -5.28
C LEU A 297 -2.25 14.60 -5.52
N ILE A 298 -2.95 15.42 -6.33
CA ILE A 298 -4.35 15.17 -6.70
C ILE A 298 -4.45 13.89 -7.53
N SER A 299 -3.54 13.67 -8.49
CA SER A 299 -3.50 12.45 -9.30
C SER A 299 -3.27 11.21 -8.44
N MET A 300 -2.42 11.29 -7.41
CA MET A 300 -2.21 10.19 -6.46
C MET A 300 -3.46 9.93 -5.63
N ALA A 301 -4.14 10.97 -5.15
CA ALA A 301 -5.39 10.84 -4.43
C ALA A 301 -6.48 10.15 -5.29
N LEU A 302 -6.66 10.60 -6.55
CA LEU A 302 -7.61 9.98 -7.49
C LEU A 302 -7.23 8.54 -7.85
N TYR A 303 -5.94 8.24 -7.98
CA TYR A 303 -5.48 6.89 -8.21
C TYR A 303 -5.76 5.98 -7.00
N THR A 304 -5.52 6.46 -5.78
CA THR A 304 -5.78 5.72 -4.55
C THR A 304 -7.27 5.45 -4.34
N PHE A 305 -8.13 6.35 -4.84
CA PHE A 305 -9.59 6.25 -4.73
C PHE A 305 -10.13 4.88 -5.14
N GLN A 306 -9.58 4.27 -6.19
CA GLN A 306 -10.00 2.95 -6.69
C GLN A 306 -9.73 1.76 -5.74
N ARG A 307 -8.93 1.95 -4.67
CA ARG A 307 -8.58 0.84 -3.76
C ARG A 307 -9.80 0.22 -3.10
N ASP A 308 -10.79 1.04 -2.76
CA ASP A 308 -11.99 0.58 -2.07
C ASP A 308 -12.96 -0.19 -2.99
N GLU A 309 -12.82 -0.11 -4.32
CA GLU A 309 -13.52 -0.99 -5.25
C GLU A 309 -13.31 -2.48 -4.90
N ASN A 310 -12.09 -2.85 -4.41
CA ASN A 310 -11.76 -4.24 -4.13
C ASN A 310 -12.62 -4.85 -3.01
N GLN A 311 -13.15 -4.06 -2.08
CA GLN A 311 -14.06 -4.53 -1.02
C GLN A 311 -15.41 -4.95 -1.62
N TYR A 312 -15.88 -4.23 -2.63
CA TYR A 312 -17.16 -4.50 -3.29
C TYR A 312 -17.05 -5.55 -4.39
N LEU A 313 -15.83 -5.83 -4.88
CA LEU A 313 -15.59 -6.77 -5.97
C LEU A 313 -16.00 -8.21 -5.59
N PHE A 314 -15.74 -8.63 -4.36
CA PHE A 314 -16.16 -9.94 -3.85
C PHE A 314 -17.69 -10.05 -3.80
N ILE A 315 -18.34 -9.05 -3.21
CA ILE A 315 -19.81 -9.02 -3.12
C ILE A 315 -20.41 -9.04 -4.53
N TYR A 316 -19.90 -8.21 -5.44
CA TYR A 316 -20.37 -8.16 -6.83
C TYR A 316 -20.25 -9.51 -7.54
N THR A 317 -19.08 -10.16 -7.46
CA THR A 317 -18.86 -11.45 -8.14
C THR A 317 -19.59 -12.60 -7.47
N LYS A 318 -19.72 -12.58 -6.15
CA LYS A 318 -20.52 -13.56 -5.39
C LYS A 318 -21.99 -13.55 -5.83
N PHE A 319 -22.56 -12.38 -5.99
CA PHE A 319 -23.98 -12.25 -6.29
C PHE A 319 -24.31 -12.25 -7.79
N LYS A 320 -23.36 -11.89 -8.66
CA LYS A 320 -23.57 -11.90 -10.11
C LYS A 320 -23.22 -13.22 -10.77
N PHE A 321 -22.11 -13.87 -10.34
CA PHE A 321 -21.58 -15.07 -10.97
C PHE A 321 -21.62 -16.30 -10.06
N ASP A 322 -22.22 -16.18 -8.87
CA ASP A 322 -22.23 -17.23 -7.83
C ASP A 322 -20.81 -17.71 -7.43
N TRP A 323 -19.87 -16.76 -7.37
CA TRP A 323 -18.51 -17.11 -6.97
C TRP A 323 -18.41 -17.30 -5.46
N ASP A 324 -17.96 -18.48 -5.06
CA ASP A 324 -17.59 -18.76 -3.68
C ASP A 324 -16.17 -18.24 -3.36
N VAL A 325 -15.72 -18.44 -2.11
CA VAL A 325 -14.37 -18.08 -1.65
C VAL A 325 -13.29 -18.76 -2.50
N ARG A 326 -13.51 -20.00 -2.96
CA ARG A 326 -12.54 -20.75 -3.76
C ARG A 326 -12.33 -20.12 -5.14
N ILE A 327 -13.41 -19.86 -5.87
CA ILE A 327 -13.37 -19.28 -7.21
C ILE A 327 -12.82 -17.85 -7.16
N PHE A 328 -13.31 -17.05 -6.22
CA PHE A 328 -12.81 -15.67 -6.07
C PHE A 328 -11.34 -15.60 -5.62
N SER A 329 -10.90 -16.52 -4.75
CA SER A 329 -9.48 -16.61 -4.40
C SER A 329 -8.60 -17.01 -5.57
N ALA A 330 -9.06 -17.93 -6.44
CA ALA A 330 -8.35 -18.28 -7.67
C ALA A 330 -8.23 -17.06 -8.60
N PHE A 331 -9.32 -16.32 -8.80
CA PHE A 331 -9.32 -15.05 -9.55
C PHE A 331 -8.36 -14.01 -8.94
N LYS A 332 -8.43 -13.78 -7.62
CA LYS A 332 -7.58 -12.81 -6.92
C LYS A 332 -6.11 -13.21 -6.96
N THR A 333 -5.80 -14.50 -6.86
CA THR A 333 -4.45 -15.06 -7.02
C THR A 333 -3.94 -14.81 -8.44
N PHE A 334 -4.75 -15.11 -9.47
CA PHE A 334 -4.41 -14.85 -10.86
C PHE A 334 -4.14 -13.35 -11.10
N LYS A 335 -5.07 -12.49 -10.68
CA LYS A 335 -4.97 -11.03 -10.80
C LYS A 335 -3.70 -10.50 -10.14
N SER A 336 -3.41 -10.90 -8.89
CA SER A 336 -2.22 -10.45 -8.17
C SER A 336 -0.92 -11.01 -8.76
N SER A 337 -0.90 -12.24 -9.26
CA SER A 337 0.25 -12.80 -9.98
C SER A 337 0.53 -12.02 -11.26
N ALA A 338 -0.52 -11.71 -12.04
CA ALA A 338 -0.38 -10.88 -13.24
C ALA A 338 0.18 -9.48 -12.91
N TYR A 339 -0.23 -8.88 -11.78
CA TYR A 339 0.33 -7.61 -11.30
C TYR A 339 1.83 -7.71 -11.00
N VAL A 340 2.24 -8.75 -10.26
CA VAL A 340 3.65 -8.96 -9.92
C VAL A 340 4.50 -9.14 -11.18
N ILE A 341 4.04 -9.96 -12.11
CA ILE A 341 4.73 -10.19 -13.38
C ILE A 341 4.83 -8.88 -14.19
N ALA A 342 3.73 -8.15 -14.32
CA ALA A 342 3.70 -6.88 -15.04
C ALA A 342 4.65 -5.84 -14.41
N MET A 343 4.67 -5.71 -13.09
CA MET A 343 5.56 -4.79 -12.38
C MET A 343 7.04 -5.15 -12.57
N LEU A 344 7.38 -6.43 -12.51
CA LEU A 344 8.76 -6.90 -12.64
C LEU A 344 9.29 -6.83 -14.07
N LEU A 345 8.43 -7.03 -15.06
CA LEU A 345 8.84 -7.09 -16.46
C LEU A 345 8.53 -5.81 -17.23
N ALA A 346 7.29 -5.28 -17.13
CA ALA A 346 6.86 -4.16 -17.95
C ALA A 346 7.54 -2.85 -17.56
N VAL A 347 7.72 -2.57 -16.27
CA VAL A 347 8.35 -1.30 -15.83
C VAL A 347 9.81 -1.19 -16.29
N PRO A 348 10.69 -2.19 -16.09
CA PRO A 348 12.05 -2.14 -16.64
C PRO A 348 12.09 -2.10 -18.17
N LEU A 349 11.17 -2.80 -18.84
CA LEU A 349 11.08 -2.82 -20.31
C LEU A 349 10.73 -1.42 -20.83
N MET A 350 9.70 -0.79 -20.27
CA MET A 350 9.26 0.53 -20.69
C MET A 350 10.32 1.61 -20.42
N ASN A 351 11.01 1.56 -19.28
CA ASN A 351 12.00 2.56 -18.91
C ASN A 351 13.37 2.36 -19.58
N LYS A 352 13.87 1.10 -19.69
CA LYS A 352 15.24 0.83 -20.15
C LYS A 352 15.34 0.46 -21.62
N CYS A 353 14.32 -0.24 -22.18
CA CYS A 353 14.35 -0.68 -23.56
C CYS A 353 13.69 0.32 -24.50
N PHE A 354 12.59 0.94 -24.08
CA PHE A 354 11.84 1.88 -24.92
C PHE A 354 12.08 3.36 -24.57
N ASP A 355 12.76 3.62 -23.45
CA ASP A 355 13.05 4.99 -22.95
C ASP A 355 11.80 5.89 -22.92
N TRP A 356 10.66 5.29 -22.52
CA TRP A 356 9.40 6.02 -22.47
C TRP A 356 9.39 7.02 -21.31
N ARG A 357 8.77 8.16 -21.56
CA ARG A 357 8.57 9.19 -20.53
C ARG A 357 7.69 8.66 -19.41
N ASP A 358 7.94 9.08 -18.17
CA ASP A 358 7.15 8.71 -17.00
C ASP A 358 5.64 8.96 -17.21
N THR A 359 5.29 10.08 -17.85
CA THR A 359 3.91 10.46 -18.19
C THR A 359 3.25 9.47 -19.15
N THR A 360 3.98 8.98 -20.16
CA THR A 360 3.48 7.96 -21.10
C THR A 360 3.17 6.64 -20.40
N ILE A 361 4.01 6.24 -19.46
CA ILE A 361 3.81 5.02 -18.67
C ILE A 361 2.55 5.14 -17.78
N ILE A 362 2.31 6.33 -17.19
CA ILE A 362 1.09 6.60 -16.42
C ILE A 362 -0.14 6.53 -17.32
N PHE A 363 -0.08 7.03 -18.56
CA PHE A 363 -1.19 6.94 -19.51
C PHE A 363 -1.58 5.49 -19.78
N ILE A 364 -0.62 4.63 -20.04
CA ILE A 364 -0.88 3.21 -20.28
C ILE A 364 -1.52 2.56 -19.06
N GLY A 365 -1.03 2.86 -17.86
CA GLY A 365 -1.60 2.34 -16.63
C GLY A 365 -3.05 2.82 -16.38
N ALA A 366 -3.33 4.10 -16.59
CA ALA A 366 -4.67 4.68 -16.43
C ALA A 366 -5.66 4.09 -17.46
N TRP A 367 -5.24 3.93 -18.72
CA TRP A 367 -6.03 3.27 -19.76
C TRP A 367 -6.24 1.79 -19.45
N ALA A 368 -5.24 1.08 -18.97
CA ALA A 368 -5.37 -0.32 -18.55
C ALA A 368 -6.41 -0.47 -17.43
N HIS A 369 -6.43 0.43 -16.45
CA HIS A 369 -7.48 0.47 -15.43
C HIS A 369 -8.86 0.73 -16.02
N THR A 370 -8.99 1.72 -16.90
CA THR A 370 -10.26 2.09 -17.53
C THR A 370 -10.83 0.93 -18.37
N ILE A 371 -10.03 0.37 -19.28
CA ILE A 371 -10.45 -0.72 -20.16
C ILE A 371 -10.83 -1.96 -19.34
N ALA A 372 -10.05 -2.29 -18.31
CA ALA A 372 -10.35 -3.43 -17.44
C ALA A 372 -11.73 -3.30 -16.77
N ARG A 373 -12.13 -2.08 -16.34
CA ARG A 373 -13.46 -1.86 -15.73
C ARG A 373 -14.59 -1.95 -16.73
N LEU A 374 -14.35 -1.60 -17.98
CA LEU A 374 -15.32 -1.89 -19.05
C LEU A 374 -15.52 -3.40 -19.20
N PHE A 375 -14.43 -4.20 -19.21
CA PHE A 375 -14.56 -5.66 -19.20
C PHE A 375 -15.34 -6.17 -17.99
N TYR A 376 -15.08 -5.65 -16.78
CA TYR A 376 -15.81 -6.06 -15.56
C TYR A 376 -17.29 -5.68 -15.60
N TYR A 377 -17.61 -4.48 -16.09
CA TYR A 377 -18.99 -4.01 -16.19
C TYR A 377 -19.80 -4.84 -17.18
N PHE A 378 -19.26 -5.07 -18.39
CA PHE A 378 -19.94 -5.83 -19.45
C PHE A 378 -19.75 -7.35 -19.33
N ALA A 379 -19.08 -7.84 -18.28
CA ALA A 379 -18.88 -9.28 -18.11
C ALA A 379 -20.22 -10.01 -17.93
N VAL A 380 -20.50 -10.92 -18.87
CA VAL A 380 -21.62 -11.85 -18.81
C VAL A 380 -21.20 -13.15 -18.12
N ASN A 381 -19.91 -13.47 -18.18
CA ASN A 381 -19.34 -14.68 -17.60
C ASN A 381 -18.00 -14.42 -16.93
N GLY A 382 -17.53 -15.38 -16.12
CA GLY A 382 -16.27 -15.30 -15.42
C GLY A 382 -15.04 -15.18 -16.33
N GLN A 383 -15.08 -15.74 -17.54
CA GLN A 383 -13.94 -15.69 -18.49
C GLN A 383 -13.65 -14.25 -18.92
N LEU A 384 -14.69 -13.46 -19.22
CA LEU A 384 -14.52 -12.05 -19.56
C LEU A 384 -13.98 -11.23 -18.38
N PHE A 385 -14.33 -11.64 -17.18
CA PHE A 385 -13.79 -11.04 -15.95
C PHE A 385 -12.28 -11.32 -15.80
N TYR A 386 -11.82 -12.53 -16.10
CA TYR A 386 -10.39 -12.88 -16.16
C TYR A 386 -9.65 -12.09 -17.25
N ALA A 387 -10.24 -11.91 -18.43
CA ALA A 387 -9.67 -11.08 -19.50
C ALA A 387 -9.46 -9.63 -19.02
N GLY A 388 -10.45 -9.07 -18.31
CA GLY A 388 -10.30 -7.76 -17.65
C GLY A 388 -9.14 -7.71 -16.66
N ALA A 389 -8.90 -8.79 -15.90
CA ALA A 389 -7.78 -8.86 -14.96
C ALA A 389 -6.41 -8.85 -15.66
N VAL A 390 -6.29 -9.47 -16.84
CA VAL A 390 -5.07 -9.41 -17.66
C VAL A 390 -4.79 -7.97 -18.11
N VAL A 391 -5.79 -7.28 -18.64
CA VAL A 391 -5.66 -5.86 -19.02
C VAL A 391 -5.29 -5.00 -17.81
N CYS A 392 -5.94 -5.25 -16.65
CA CYS A 392 -5.71 -4.52 -15.41
C CYS A 392 -4.28 -4.68 -14.86
N SER A 393 -3.52 -5.70 -15.30
CA SER A 393 -2.20 -6.01 -14.75
C SER A 393 -1.19 -4.87 -14.89
N LEU A 394 -1.33 -4.00 -15.89
CA LEU A 394 -0.50 -2.82 -16.09
C LEU A 394 -0.96 -1.61 -15.25
N GLY A 395 -2.15 -1.65 -14.69
CA GLY A 395 -2.71 -0.53 -13.92
C GLY A 395 -1.90 -0.11 -12.69
N PRO A 396 -1.43 -1.04 -11.83
CA PRO A 396 -0.67 -0.71 -10.63
C PRO A 396 0.63 0.07 -10.85
N ILE A 397 1.11 0.19 -12.09
CA ILE A 397 2.30 0.98 -12.43
C ILE A 397 2.10 2.48 -12.14
N VAL A 398 0.87 2.99 -12.20
CA VAL A 398 0.54 4.42 -12.03
C VAL A 398 1.06 4.99 -10.70
N GLY A 399 0.81 4.31 -9.58
CA GLY A 399 1.21 4.80 -8.25
C GLY A 399 2.72 5.00 -8.09
N PRO A 400 3.55 3.99 -8.34
CA PRO A 400 5.02 4.13 -8.32
C PRO A 400 5.54 5.20 -9.28
N MET A 401 4.96 5.34 -10.47
CA MET A 401 5.39 6.36 -11.43
C MET A 401 5.06 7.79 -10.96
N ILE A 402 3.88 8.02 -10.36
CA ILE A 402 3.54 9.32 -9.75
C ILE A 402 4.54 9.64 -8.63
N ARG A 403 4.88 8.68 -7.77
CA ARG A 403 5.90 8.87 -6.72
C ARG A 403 7.28 9.17 -7.30
N ALA A 404 7.68 8.48 -8.36
CA ALA A 404 8.94 8.72 -9.06
C ALA A 404 8.98 10.14 -9.66
N MET A 405 7.94 10.56 -10.37
CA MET A 405 7.83 11.93 -10.91
C MET A 405 7.88 13.00 -9.80
N THR A 406 7.15 12.76 -8.69
CA THR A 406 7.14 13.65 -7.53
C THR A 406 8.54 13.83 -6.97
N SER A 407 9.34 12.75 -6.88
CA SER A 407 10.72 12.80 -6.39
C SER A 407 11.68 13.59 -7.30
N LYS A 408 11.38 13.68 -8.60
CA LYS A 408 12.18 14.42 -9.58
C LYS A 408 11.92 15.94 -9.52
N ILE A 409 10.71 16.35 -9.09
CA ILE A 409 10.31 17.78 -9.05
C ILE A 409 10.85 18.51 -7.83
N VAL A 410 11.12 17.79 -6.73
CA VAL A 410 11.54 18.38 -5.45
C VAL A 410 13.01 18.11 -5.15
N PRO A 411 13.72 19.08 -4.49
CA PRO A 411 15.08 18.87 -4.01
C PRO A 411 15.18 17.70 -3.05
N GLN A 412 16.35 17.10 -2.97
CA GLN A 412 16.60 15.93 -2.11
C GLN A 412 16.26 16.18 -0.63
N SER A 413 16.52 17.40 -0.13
CA SER A 413 16.21 17.81 1.24
C SER A 413 14.72 17.86 1.59
N GLU A 414 13.84 18.00 0.59
CA GLU A 414 12.39 18.12 0.78
C GLU A 414 11.64 16.83 0.43
N ARG A 415 12.29 15.84 -0.22
CA ARG A 415 11.65 14.59 -0.67
C ARG A 415 10.90 13.87 0.45
N GLY A 416 11.51 13.75 1.63
CA GLY A 416 10.88 13.08 2.77
C GLY A 416 9.54 13.70 3.18
N LYS A 417 9.48 15.03 3.24
CA LYS A 417 8.24 15.75 3.59
C LYS A 417 7.15 15.60 2.52
N VAL A 418 7.52 15.57 1.23
CA VAL A 418 6.56 15.38 0.13
C VAL A 418 6.05 13.93 0.11
N PHE A 419 6.89 12.93 0.38
CA PHE A 419 6.41 11.56 0.54
C PHE A 419 5.50 11.38 1.75
N ALA A 420 5.73 12.13 2.83
CA ALA A 420 4.79 12.17 3.96
C ALA A 420 3.41 12.71 3.53
N LEU A 421 3.37 13.76 2.71
CA LEU A 421 2.11 14.29 2.16
C LEU A 421 1.42 13.27 1.23
N LEU A 422 2.17 12.56 0.38
CA LEU A 422 1.61 11.47 -0.44
C LEU A 422 0.99 10.37 0.44
N SER A 423 1.66 10.00 1.53
CA SER A 423 1.14 9.02 2.48
C SER A 423 -0.13 9.51 3.20
N VAL A 424 -0.21 10.80 3.51
CA VAL A 424 -1.45 11.39 4.06
C VAL A 424 -2.58 11.29 3.04
N CYS A 425 -2.34 11.59 1.77
CA CYS A 425 -3.34 11.42 0.71
C CYS A 425 -3.77 9.95 0.59
N ASP A 426 -2.82 9.00 0.58
CA ASP A 426 -3.11 7.58 0.49
C ASP A 426 -4.03 7.06 1.62
N ASN A 427 -4.02 7.72 2.78
CA ASN A 427 -4.83 7.34 3.93
C ASN A 427 -6.11 8.18 4.09
N ALA A 428 -6.10 9.43 3.62
CA ALA A 428 -7.27 10.29 3.69
C ALA A 428 -8.33 9.94 2.63
N VAL A 429 -7.89 9.49 1.45
CA VAL A 429 -8.79 9.16 0.34
C VAL A 429 -9.76 8.03 0.67
N PRO A 430 -9.36 6.90 1.30
CA PRO A 430 -10.28 5.83 1.66
C PRO A 430 -11.42 6.25 2.59
N PHE A 431 -11.20 7.29 3.39
CA PHE A 431 -12.27 7.87 4.21
C PHE A 431 -13.45 8.39 3.37
N ILE A 432 -13.17 8.94 2.18
CA ILE A 432 -14.17 9.48 1.25
C ILE A 432 -14.61 8.41 0.25
N SER A 433 -13.65 7.69 -0.33
CA SER A 433 -13.94 6.70 -1.38
C SER A 433 -14.78 5.54 -0.87
N GLY A 434 -14.57 5.07 0.36
CA GLY A 434 -15.41 4.03 0.97
C GLY A 434 -16.89 4.43 1.03
N VAL A 435 -17.18 5.69 1.37
CA VAL A 435 -18.55 6.23 1.34
C VAL A 435 -19.09 6.26 -0.09
N CYS A 436 -18.33 6.80 -1.03
CA CYS A 436 -18.74 6.92 -2.43
C CYS A 436 -19.02 5.56 -3.05
N TYR A 437 -18.14 4.58 -2.89
CA TYR A 437 -18.33 3.23 -3.41
C TYR A 437 -19.55 2.54 -2.80
N SER A 438 -19.77 2.69 -1.48
CA SER A 438 -20.97 2.15 -0.83
C SER A 438 -22.25 2.71 -1.41
N GLN A 439 -22.33 4.04 -1.54
CA GLN A 439 -23.54 4.70 -2.08
C GLN A 439 -23.80 4.30 -3.54
N VAL A 440 -22.75 4.31 -4.38
CA VAL A 440 -22.85 3.95 -5.78
C VAL A 440 -23.21 2.47 -5.94
N TYR A 441 -22.62 1.58 -5.14
CA TYR A 441 -22.95 0.15 -5.16
C TYR A 441 -24.44 -0.06 -4.87
N ARG A 442 -24.95 0.50 -3.76
CA ARG A 442 -26.36 0.38 -3.35
C ARG A 442 -27.32 1.00 -4.33
N ALA A 443 -26.97 2.17 -4.88
CA ALA A 443 -27.80 2.87 -5.86
C ALA A 443 -27.89 2.12 -7.21
N SER A 444 -26.89 1.30 -7.52
CA SER A 444 -26.85 0.51 -8.77
C SER A 444 -27.47 -0.89 -8.65
N LEU A 445 -27.98 -1.27 -7.47
CA LEU A 445 -28.71 -2.51 -7.25
C LEU A 445 -30.18 -2.33 -7.66
N ASP A 446 -30.70 -3.28 -8.45
CA ASP A 446 -32.14 -3.37 -8.77
C ASP A 446 -32.94 -4.05 -7.65
N ASP A 447 -34.23 -4.20 -7.84
CA ASP A 447 -35.16 -4.81 -6.85
C ASP A 447 -34.87 -6.30 -6.61
N LYS A 448 -34.24 -6.98 -7.56
CA LYS A 448 -33.83 -8.38 -7.45
C LYS A 448 -32.41 -8.57 -6.82
N GLY A 449 -31.72 -7.47 -6.48
CA GLY A 449 -30.35 -7.51 -6.03
C GLY A 449 -29.36 -7.87 -7.15
N GLU A 450 -29.76 -7.63 -8.40
CA GLU A 450 -28.86 -7.69 -9.55
C GLU A 450 -28.27 -6.30 -9.79
N GLY A 451 -27.15 -6.23 -10.49
CA GLY A 451 -26.49 -4.95 -10.72
C GLY A 451 -25.25 -4.77 -9.84
N GLY A 452 -25.14 -3.62 -9.15
CA GLY A 452 -23.94 -3.27 -8.36
C GLY A 452 -22.72 -2.85 -9.19
N GLY A 453 -22.81 -2.90 -10.51
CA GLY A 453 -21.71 -2.56 -11.43
C GLY A 453 -21.38 -1.06 -11.52
N GLY A 454 -22.19 -0.19 -10.92
CA GLY A 454 -21.93 1.25 -10.87
C GLY A 454 -20.54 1.63 -10.30
N ILE A 455 -19.98 0.79 -9.44
CA ILE A 455 -18.63 0.96 -8.88
C ILE A 455 -17.54 1.05 -9.97
N PHE A 456 -17.70 0.34 -11.08
CA PHE A 456 -16.71 0.38 -12.16
C PHE A 456 -16.71 1.72 -12.89
N TRP A 457 -17.88 2.37 -13.05
CA TRP A 457 -17.96 3.71 -13.63
C TRP A 457 -17.29 4.76 -12.75
N LEU A 458 -17.39 4.63 -11.42
CA LEU A 458 -16.70 5.51 -10.50
C LEU A 458 -15.17 5.38 -10.66
N THR A 459 -14.66 4.15 -10.78
CA THR A 459 -13.23 3.93 -11.05
C THR A 459 -12.83 4.46 -12.42
N ILE A 460 -13.62 4.24 -13.46
CA ILE A 460 -13.36 4.80 -14.81
C ILE A 460 -13.24 6.33 -14.72
N ALA A 461 -14.19 7.00 -14.07
CA ALA A 461 -14.18 8.44 -13.93
C ALA A 461 -12.90 8.96 -13.23
N THR A 462 -12.50 8.32 -12.12
CA THR A 462 -11.29 8.72 -11.39
C THR A 462 -10.01 8.47 -12.20
N GLN A 463 -9.90 7.35 -12.92
CA GLN A 463 -8.72 7.05 -13.75
C GLN A 463 -8.65 7.95 -14.99
N MET A 464 -9.79 8.29 -15.60
CA MET A 464 -9.83 9.28 -16.67
C MET A 464 -9.45 10.69 -16.19
N ALA A 465 -9.83 11.06 -14.95
CA ALA A 465 -9.37 12.31 -14.35
C ALA A 465 -7.85 12.30 -14.12
N VAL A 466 -7.26 11.18 -13.67
CA VAL A 466 -5.79 11.01 -13.58
C VAL A 466 -5.16 11.20 -14.95
N PHE A 467 -5.70 10.55 -15.99
CA PHE A 467 -5.20 10.69 -17.37
C PHE A 467 -5.19 12.17 -17.81
N VAL A 468 -6.30 12.90 -17.63
CA VAL A 468 -6.41 14.32 -18.03
C VAL A 468 -5.41 15.19 -17.25
N LEU A 469 -5.26 14.99 -15.94
CA LEU A 469 -4.32 15.75 -15.12
C LEU A 469 -2.85 15.52 -15.55
N ILE A 470 -2.50 14.28 -15.84
CA ILE A 470 -1.15 13.95 -16.31
C ILE A 470 -0.93 14.44 -17.76
N LEU A 471 -1.99 14.45 -18.59
CA LEU A 471 -1.94 15.03 -19.92
C LEU A 471 -1.65 16.53 -19.85
N CYS A 472 -2.26 17.26 -18.92
CA CYS A 472 -1.92 18.67 -18.68
C CYS A 472 -0.43 18.85 -18.34
N ILE A 473 0.13 17.98 -17.46
CA ILE A 473 1.57 18.01 -17.17
C ILE A 473 2.37 17.73 -18.44
N HIS A 474 2.00 16.69 -19.19
CA HIS A 474 2.71 16.28 -20.40
C HIS A 474 2.78 17.39 -21.45
N LEU A 475 1.66 18.08 -21.70
CA LEU A 475 1.57 19.18 -22.66
C LEU A 475 2.35 20.43 -22.21
N ILE A 476 2.30 20.78 -20.91
CA ILE A 476 3.01 21.96 -20.38
C ILE A 476 4.52 21.70 -20.33
N LEU A 477 4.94 20.45 -20.05
CA LEU A 477 6.36 20.10 -19.99
C LEU A 477 7.04 20.14 -21.37
N GLY A 478 6.30 19.80 -22.44
CA GLY A 478 6.86 19.65 -23.77
C GLY A 478 8.07 18.68 -23.76
N GLU A 479 9.23 19.17 -24.24
CA GLU A 479 10.49 18.41 -24.25
C GLU A 479 11.35 18.62 -22.98
N HIS A 480 10.94 19.48 -22.04
CA HIS A 480 11.76 19.82 -20.88
C HIS A 480 11.80 18.70 -19.85
N SER A 481 12.99 18.47 -19.27
CA SER A 481 13.18 17.51 -18.18
C SER A 481 12.58 18.02 -16.86
N LEU A 482 11.86 17.14 -16.15
CA LEU A 482 11.36 17.40 -14.79
C LEU A 482 12.47 17.48 -13.74
N ALA A 483 13.65 16.91 -14.03
CA ALA A 483 14.73 16.82 -13.06
C ALA A 483 15.19 18.22 -12.61
N VAL A 484 15.30 18.39 -11.29
CA VAL A 484 16.03 19.53 -10.73
C VAL A 484 17.50 19.32 -11.09
N PRO A 485 18.19 20.27 -11.74
CA PRO A 485 19.62 20.17 -11.90
C PRO A 485 20.23 19.96 -10.51
N GLU A 486 20.93 18.87 -10.31
CA GLU A 486 21.75 18.71 -9.12
C GLU A 486 22.86 19.73 -9.22
N ILE A 487 22.80 20.79 -8.42
CA ILE A 487 23.94 21.67 -8.20
C ILE A 487 24.95 20.75 -7.53
N THR A 488 25.98 20.38 -8.26
CA THR A 488 27.10 19.58 -7.75
C THR A 488 27.67 20.33 -6.55
N GLU A 489 27.95 19.63 -5.44
CA GLU A 489 28.55 20.21 -4.23
C GLU A 489 29.82 21.05 -4.52
N LYS A 490 30.42 20.91 -5.69
CA LYS A 490 31.52 21.73 -6.18
C LYS A 490 31.11 23.19 -6.48
N GLU A 491 29.86 23.48 -6.86
CA GLU A 491 29.40 24.86 -7.09
C GLU A 491 28.94 25.55 -5.80
N SER A 492 28.53 24.78 -4.77
CA SER A 492 28.18 25.34 -3.47
C SER A 492 29.43 25.77 -2.65
N GLY A 493 30.59 25.24 -2.99
CA GLY A 493 31.88 25.65 -2.40
C GLY A 493 32.47 26.95 -2.97
N LEU A 494 32.00 27.38 -4.15
CA LEU A 494 32.45 28.62 -4.81
C LEU A 494 31.63 29.86 -4.41
N ILE A 495 30.43 29.70 -3.88
CA ILE A 495 29.55 30.81 -3.47
C ILE A 495 30.03 31.55 -2.19
N PRO A 496 30.72 30.94 -1.20
CA PRO A 496 31.25 31.69 -0.05
C PRO A 496 32.36 32.68 -0.38
N GLU A 497 33.19 32.38 -1.36
CA GLU A 497 34.33 33.27 -1.70
C GLU A 497 33.87 34.51 -2.49
N VAL A 498 32.95 34.34 -3.43
CA VAL A 498 32.44 35.50 -4.26
C VAL A 498 31.57 36.44 -3.40
N VAL A 499 30.87 35.94 -2.39
CA VAL A 499 30.07 36.79 -1.49
C VAL A 499 30.96 37.50 -0.47
N GLN A 500 32.10 36.94 -0.06
CA GLN A 500 33.06 37.64 0.77
C GLN A 500 33.79 38.77 0.00
N GLU A 501 34.18 38.55 -1.26
CA GLU A 501 34.77 39.59 -2.10
C GLU A 501 33.84 40.79 -2.36
N ILE A 502 32.54 40.53 -2.59
CA ILE A 502 31.54 41.59 -2.81
C ILE A 502 31.23 42.38 -1.52
N VAL A 503 31.36 41.75 -0.34
CA VAL A 503 31.16 42.41 0.96
C VAL A 503 32.38 43.22 1.39
N GLU A 504 33.60 42.78 1.05
CA GLU A 504 34.83 43.55 1.28
C GLU A 504 34.94 44.76 0.34
N ASP A 505 34.59 44.60 -0.94
CA ASP A 505 34.63 45.72 -1.92
C ASP A 505 33.63 46.85 -1.59
N LYS A 506 32.50 46.54 -0.97
CA LYS A 506 31.56 47.54 -0.45
C LYS A 506 31.97 48.24 0.84
N ARG A 507 32.96 47.71 1.59
CA ARG A 507 33.51 48.38 2.78
C ARG A 507 34.64 49.32 2.47
N VAL A 508 35.29 49.17 1.31
CA VAL A 508 36.38 50.03 0.88
C VAL A 508 35.85 51.31 0.17
N THR A 509 34.63 51.29 -0.31
CA THR A 509 34.00 52.45 -0.99
C THR A 509 33.15 53.36 -0.07
N THR A 510 33.15 53.11 1.24
CA THR A 510 32.39 53.93 2.22
C THR A 510 33.26 54.42 3.40
N SER A 511 34.61 54.53 3.22
CA SER A 511 35.50 55.22 4.15
C SER A 511 36.13 56.47 3.52
#